data_439e00e3c74ca1649935421ffe70ecaa
#
_entry.id   439e00e3c74ca1649935421ffe70ecaa
#
_cell.length_a   1.000
_cell.length_b   1.000
_cell.length_c   1.000
_cell.angle_alpha   90.00
_cell.angle_beta   90.00
_cell.angle_gamma   90.00
#
_symmetry.space_group_name_H-M   'P 1'
#
loop_
_entity.id
_entity.type
_entity.pdbx_description
1 polymer ?
#
loop_
_entity_poly.entity_id
_entity_poly.type
_entity_poly.pdbx_seq_one_letter_code
_entity_poly.pdbx_strand_id
1 'polypeptide(L)'
;MISLSNATLMRGELVLLNNTNLSIHNGQKIGVIGRNGSGKSSLFATLLGQLALDQGELSMPEGTRCAHMRQETEASSASALDFVIDGDQQFRRIEAQLVEAELAEDGARIAQWHSEMDKIGGYDIRFRAMQLLSGLGFSAEQFERPVASFSGGWRIRLNLAAALMAPSDLLLLDEPTNHLDLEATLWLEQWLNRYQGTLLIISHDRSFLDHVIAYVVSVEQQKLTLYRGNYSSFEIQRAERLAQEQAMLEKQQRRVAEIEDFVRRFRAKATKARQAQSRLKELDRMQLIAPAHIDSQFYFEFPKPERLP
;
A
#
# COMPACT_ATOMS: atom_id res chain seq x y z
N MET A 1 -10.37 6.85 11.62
CA MET A 1 -10.69 6.36 10.25
C MET A 1 -9.99 7.27 9.25
N ILE A 2 -9.32 6.69 8.28
CA ILE A 2 -8.69 7.40 7.16
C ILE A 2 -9.61 7.27 5.96
N SER A 3 -9.92 8.36 5.26
CA SER A 3 -10.80 8.31 4.09
C SER A 3 -10.30 9.17 2.94
N LEU A 4 -10.43 8.61 1.74
CA LEU A 4 -10.28 9.30 0.46
C LEU A 4 -11.67 9.47 -0.14
N SER A 5 -12.03 10.70 -0.51
CA SER A 5 -13.34 11.05 -1.08
C SER A 5 -13.14 11.70 -2.45
N ASN A 6 -13.74 11.09 -3.50
CA ASN A 6 -13.66 11.57 -4.89
C ASN A 6 -12.22 11.87 -5.33
N ALA A 7 -11.26 11.08 -4.83
CA ALA A 7 -9.85 11.33 -4.99
C ALA A 7 -9.38 11.10 -6.42
N THR A 8 -8.71 12.11 -6.99
CA THR A 8 -7.98 12.04 -8.24
C THR A 8 -6.52 12.35 -7.98
N LEU A 9 -5.64 11.51 -8.48
CA LEU A 9 -4.20 11.64 -8.30
C LEU A 9 -3.50 11.48 -9.65
N MET A 10 -2.67 12.45 -9.98
CA MET A 10 -1.89 12.46 -11.23
C MET A 10 -0.40 12.49 -10.93
N ARG A 11 0.39 12.04 -11.89
CA ARG A 11 1.84 12.22 -11.89
C ARG A 11 2.28 12.72 -13.26
N GLY A 12 2.48 14.01 -13.38
CA GLY A 12 2.58 14.69 -14.69
C GLY A 12 1.26 14.54 -15.44
N GLU A 13 1.31 14.04 -16.66
CA GLU A 13 0.11 13.80 -17.49
C GLU A 13 -0.59 12.46 -17.21
N LEU A 14 0.02 11.59 -16.40
CA LEU A 14 -0.52 10.26 -16.13
C LEU A 14 -1.51 10.30 -14.96
N VAL A 15 -2.77 9.94 -15.22
CA VAL A 15 -3.80 9.75 -14.20
C VAL A 15 -3.59 8.39 -13.53
N LEU A 16 -3.24 8.39 -12.25
CA LEU A 16 -3.03 7.19 -11.43
C LEU A 16 -4.32 6.75 -10.74
N LEU A 17 -5.06 7.70 -10.19
CA LEU A 17 -6.38 7.48 -9.58
C LEU A 17 -7.35 8.51 -10.15
N ASN A 18 -8.59 8.10 -10.41
CA ASN A 18 -9.60 8.96 -11.01
C ASN A 18 -10.93 8.82 -10.25
N ASN A 19 -11.33 9.86 -9.54
CA ASN A 19 -12.59 9.94 -8.82
C ASN A 19 -12.89 8.64 -8.03
N THR A 20 -12.03 8.30 -7.08
CA THR A 20 -12.10 7.07 -6.30
C THR A 20 -12.33 7.36 -4.83
N ASN A 21 -12.97 6.41 -4.14
CA ASN A 21 -13.25 6.51 -2.72
C ASN A 21 -12.63 5.32 -2.00
N LEU A 22 -12.08 5.55 -0.81
CA LEU A 22 -11.53 4.49 0.04
C LEU A 22 -11.74 4.88 1.51
N SER A 23 -12.18 3.94 2.33
CA SER A 23 -12.28 4.12 3.78
C SER A 23 -11.49 3.02 4.48
N ILE A 24 -10.59 3.44 5.38
CA ILE A 24 -9.71 2.57 6.16
C ILE A 24 -10.03 2.80 7.63
N HIS A 25 -10.40 1.72 8.32
CA HIS A 25 -10.68 1.78 9.76
C HIS A 25 -9.44 1.49 10.58
N ASN A 26 -9.40 2.01 11.80
CA ASN A 26 -8.27 1.80 12.70
C ASN A 26 -8.06 0.31 12.97
N GLY A 27 -6.80 -0.11 13.02
CA GLY A 27 -6.40 -1.49 13.27
C GLY A 27 -6.56 -2.44 12.09
N GLN A 28 -7.00 -1.96 10.91
CA GLN A 28 -7.04 -2.80 9.71
C GLN A 28 -5.64 -3.09 9.18
N LYS A 29 -5.41 -4.33 8.75
CA LYS A 29 -4.20 -4.78 8.07
C LYS A 29 -4.53 -5.01 6.60
N ILE A 30 -3.97 -4.18 5.73
CA ILE A 30 -4.39 -4.03 4.35
C ILE A 30 -3.20 -4.26 3.41
N GLY A 31 -3.34 -5.20 2.48
CA GLY A 31 -2.43 -5.34 1.34
C GLY A 31 -2.84 -4.40 0.21
N VAL A 32 -1.92 -3.60 -0.31
CA VAL A 32 -2.15 -2.73 -1.47
C VAL A 32 -1.58 -3.41 -2.71
N ILE A 33 -2.46 -3.83 -3.61
CA ILE A 33 -2.12 -4.67 -4.76
C ILE A 33 -2.45 -3.92 -6.05
N GLY A 34 -1.63 -4.13 -7.07
CA GLY A 34 -1.80 -3.53 -8.39
C GLY A 34 -0.53 -3.69 -9.23
N ARG A 35 -0.62 -3.44 -10.52
CA ARG A 35 0.55 -3.50 -11.45
C ARG A 35 1.62 -2.49 -11.05
N ASN A 36 2.85 -2.74 -11.51
CA ASN A 36 3.90 -1.73 -11.41
C ASN A 36 3.49 -0.46 -12.16
N GLY A 37 3.68 0.69 -11.53
CA GLY A 37 3.24 1.98 -12.08
C GLY A 37 1.75 2.29 -11.90
N SER A 38 0.95 1.44 -11.22
CA SER A 38 -0.48 1.70 -10.98
C SER A 38 -0.76 2.80 -9.96
N GLY A 39 0.26 3.33 -9.26
CA GLY A 39 0.10 4.40 -8.27
C GLY A 39 0.15 3.96 -6.81
N LYS A 40 0.56 2.70 -6.51
CA LYS A 40 0.67 2.20 -5.11
C LYS A 40 1.56 3.08 -4.24
N SER A 41 2.80 3.33 -4.66
CA SER A 41 3.74 4.18 -3.91
C SER A 41 3.31 5.65 -3.91
N SER A 42 2.59 6.12 -4.96
CA SER A 42 1.99 7.47 -4.97
C SER A 42 0.84 7.58 -3.96
N LEU A 43 0.04 6.54 -3.79
CA LEU A 43 -0.96 6.47 -2.72
C LEU A 43 -0.29 6.58 -1.33
N PHE A 44 0.83 5.88 -1.10
CA PHE A 44 1.60 6.00 0.14
C PHE A 44 2.14 7.42 0.33
N ALA A 45 2.70 8.04 -0.71
CA ALA A 45 3.16 9.42 -0.67
C ALA A 45 2.03 10.41 -0.33
N THR A 46 0.81 10.16 -0.84
CA THR A 46 -0.37 10.96 -0.50
C THR A 46 -0.78 10.78 0.97
N LEU A 47 -0.80 9.55 1.48
CA LEU A 47 -1.09 9.29 2.90
C LEU A 47 -0.04 9.90 3.85
N LEU A 48 1.20 10.05 3.40
CA LEU A 48 2.28 10.72 4.14
C LEU A 48 2.25 12.25 4.01
N GLY A 49 1.33 12.82 3.22
CA GLY A 49 1.28 14.26 2.96
C GLY A 49 2.39 14.77 2.04
N GLN A 50 3.16 13.87 1.41
CA GLN A 50 4.26 14.21 0.48
C GLN A 50 3.76 14.54 -0.93
N LEU A 51 2.57 14.05 -1.27
CA LEU A 51 1.91 14.27 -2.56
C LEU A 51 0.47 14.69 -2.31
N ALA A 52 0.10 15.86 -2.84
CA ALA A 52 -1.28 16.34 -2.76
C ALA A 52 -2.18 15.64 -3.80
N LEU A 53 -3.47 15.50 -3.49
CA LEU A 53 -4.46 15.11 -4.47
C LEU A 53 -4.71 16.25 -5.46
N ASP A 54 -4.93 15.91 -6.74
CA ASP A 54 -5.34 16.89 -7.76
C ASP A 54 -6.81 17.28 -7.58
N GLN A 55 -7.66 16.33 -7.15
CA GLN A 55 -9.06 16.56 -6.80
C GLN A 55 -9.49 15.63 -5.68
N GLY A 56 -10.56 16.03 -4.97
CA GLY A 56 -11.08 15.28 -3.85
C GLY A 56 -10.39 15.62 -2.53
N GLU A 57 -10.58 14.79 -1.53
CA GLU A 57 -10.12 15.04 -0.17
C GLU A 57 -9.56 13.79 0.48
N LEU A 58 -8.44 13.95 1.20
CA LEU A 58 -7.89 12.99 2.14
C LEU A 58 -8.20 13.48 3.56
N SER A 59 -9.01 12.73 4.30
CA SER A 59 -9.29 12.98 5.70
C SER A 59 -8.59 11.95 6.58
N MET A 60 -7.80 12.43 7.55
CA MET A 60 -7.15 11.62 8.58
C MET A 60 -7.39 12.29 9.95
N PRO A 61 -7.49 11.51 11.04
CA PRO A 61 -7.59 12.09 12.39
C PRO A 61 -6.38 12.98 12.68
N GLU A 62 -6.62 14.11 13.32
CA GLU A 62 -5.54 14.99 13.78
C GLU A 62 -4.60 14.23 14.73
N GLY A 63 -3.28 14.48 14.57
CA GLY A 63 -2.26 13.84 15.39
C GLY A 63 -1.97 12.38 15.03
N THR A 64 -2.51 11.83 13.92
CA THR A 64 -2.16 10.49 13.44
C THR A 64 -0.66 10.37 13.20
N ARG A 65 0.00 9.49 13.96
CA ARG A 65 1.43 9.22 13.79
C ARG A 65 1.63 8.23 12.67
N CYS A 66 2.28 8.66 11.60
CA CYS A 66 2.60 7.83 10.45
C CYS A 66 4.05 7.37 10.52
N ALA A 67 4.29 6.07 10.45
CA ALA A 67 5.61 5.50 10.20
C ALA A 67 5.66 4.88 8.81
N HIS A 68 6.79 4.99 8.16
CA HIS A 68 6.98 4.37 6.85
C HIS A 68 8.43 3.91 6.66
N MET A 69 8.59 2.86 5.90
CA MET A 69 9.89 2.37 5.48
C MET A 69 10.44 3.25 4.35
N ARG A 70 11.62 3.86 4.56
CA ARG A 70 12.30 4.64 3.52
C ARG A 70 12.93 3.71 2.49
N GLN A 71 12.89 4.09 1.22
CA GLN A 71 13.51 3.30 0.14
C GLN A 71 15.03 3.41 0.10
N GLU A 72 15.57 4.55 0.55
CA GLU A 72 17.01 4.81 0.58
C GLU A 72 17.46 5.17 2.00
N THR A 73 18.66 4.70 2.36
CA THR A 73 19.36 5.08 3.58
C THR A 73 20.62 5.81 3.22
N GLU A 74 20.74 7.03 3.67
CA GLU A 74 22.01 7.75 3.62
C GLU A 74 23.06 7.02 4.47
N ALA A 75 24.30 7.02 3.99
CA ALA A 75 25.40 6.47 4.76
C ALA A 75 25.62 7.35 5.99
N SER A 76 25.39 6.79 7.18
CA SER A 76 25.57 7.47 8.47
C SER A 76 26.71 6.82 9.26
N SER A 77 27.42 7.64 10.04
CA SER A 77 28.40 7.18 11.02
C SER A 77 27.76 6.68 12.33
N ALA A 78 26.45 6.87 12.51
CA ALA A 78 25.71 6.35 13.66
C ALA A 78 25.78 4.81 13.70
N SER A 79 25.74 4.23 14.91
CA SER A 79 25.63 2.78 15.08
C SER A 79 24.29 2.26 14.52
N ALA A 80 24.24 0.99 14.14
CA ALA A 80 22.98 0.36 13.73
C ALA A 80 21.91 0.48 14.82
N LEU A 81 22.30 0.33 16.09
CA LEU A 81 21.41 0.45 17.23
C LEU A 81 20.85 1.87 17.38
N ASP A 82 21.71 2.90 17.34
CA ASP A 82 21.28 4.27 17.44
C ASP A 82 20.40 4.69 16.26
N PHE A 83 20.75 4.23 15.04
CA PHE A 83 19.92 4.47 13.86
C PHE A 83 18.50 3.93 14.02
N VAL A 84 18.34 2.74 14.61
CA VAL A 84 17.01 2.18 14.87
C VAL A 84 16.28 2.97 15.96
N ILE A 85 16.99 3.38 17.03
CA ILE A 85 16.42 4.22 18.09
C ILE A 85 15.96 5.58 17.54
N ASP A 86 16.68 6.15 16.57
CA ASP A 86 16.31 7.40 15.88
C ASP A 86 14.96 7.33 15.15
N GLY A 87 14.46 6.11 14.89
CA GLY A 87 13.09 5.89 14.43
C GLY A 87 12.04 6.41 15.41
N ASP A 88 12.31 6.37 16.72
CA ASP A 88 11.44 6.93 17.76
C ASP A 88 11.82 8.39 18.05
N GLN A 89 11.33 9.30 17.22
CA GLN A 89 11.58 10.74 17.36
C GLN A 89 11.00 11.32 18.67
N GLN A 90 9.96 10.70 19.23
CA GLN A 90 9.41 11.15 20.51
C GLN A 90 10.41 10.88 21.63
N PHE A 91 11.01 9.68 21.64
CA PHE A 91 12.07 9.34 22.58
C PHE A 91 13.24 10.34 22.47
N ARG A 92 13.77 10.57 21.27
CA ARG A 92 14.91 11.49 21.06
C ARG A 92 14.61 12.91 21.53
N ARG A 93 13.38 13.38 21.32
CA ARG A 93 12.95 14.70 21.82
C ARG A 93 12.98 14.75 23.35
N ILE A 94 12.42 13.73 24.02
CA ILE A 94 12.40 13.66 25.49
C ILE A 94 13.81 13.53 26.03
N GLU A 95 14.65 12.69 25.46
CA GLU A 95 16.06 12.51 25.80
C GLU A 95 16.82 13.85 25.73
N ALA A 96 16.68 14.59 24.63
CA ALA A 96 17.32 15.90 24.46
C ALA A 96 16.86 16.93 25.51
N GLN A 97 15.54 16.94 25.83
CA GLN A 97 15.00 17.85 26.84
C GLN A 97 15.43 17.46 28.26
N LEU A 98 15.60 16.17 28.54
CA LEU A 98 16.15 15.70 29.80
C LEU A 98 17.60 16.16 29.99
N VAL A 99 18.45 15.96 28.98
CA VAL A 99 19.84 16.42 29.00
C VAL A 99 19.93 17.95 29.18
N GLU A 100 19.08 18.72 28.50
CA GLU A 100 19.02 20.18 28.68
C GLU A 100 18.64 20.58 30.11
N ALA A 101 17.65 19.90 30.71
CA ALA A 101 17.21 20.16 32.06
C ALA A 101 18.29 19.79 33.10
N GLU A 102 19.03 18.69 32.88
CA GLU A 102 20.16 18.28 33.70
C GLU A 102 21.32 19.31 33.67
N LEU A 103 21.66 19.80 32.46
CA LEU A 103 22.70 20.85 32.29
C LEU A 103 22.29 22.16 32.95
N ALA A 104 20.99 22.46 33.02
CA ALA A 104 20.45 23.64 33.70
C ALA A 104 20.27 23.46 35.22
N GLU A 105 20.52 22.24 35.74
CA GLU A 105 20.27 21.85 37.14
C GLU A 105 18.83 22.13 37.60
N ASP A 106 17.86 22.10 36.66
CA ASP A 106 16.43 22.33 36.94
C ASP A 106 15.74 21.05 37.41
N GLY A 107 15.71 20.83 38.70
CA GLY A 107 15.13 19.63 39.33
C GLY A 107 13.65 19.40 38.97
N ALA A 108 12.86 20.48 38.74
CA ALA A 108 11.45 20.33 38.39
C ALA A 108 11.29 19.83 36.92
N ARG A 109 12.06 20.37 35.99
CA ARG A 109 12.09 19.89 34.58
C ARG A 109 12.65 18.48 34.49
N ILE A 110 13.71 18.16 35.25
CA ILE A 110 14.27 16.80 35.31
C ILE A 110 13.20 15.79 35.72
N ALA A 111 12.48 16.05 36.79
CA ALA A 111 11.40 15.17 37.27
C ALA A 111 10.26 15.03 36.24
N GLN A 112 9.90 16.11 35.58
CA GLN A 112 8.90 16.11 34.51
C GLN A 112 9.33 15.22 33.34
N TRP A 113 10.55 15.38 32.82
CA TRP A 113 11.02 14.63 31.67
C TRP A 113 11.27 13.14 31.99
N HIS A 114 11.68 12.80 33.23
CA HIS A 114 11.71 11.41 33.66
C HIS A 114 10.30 10.78 33.67
N SER A 115 9.29 11.51 34.09
CA SER A 115 7.90 11.05 34.02
C SER A 115 7.42 10.85 32.60
N GLU A 116 7.78 11.76 31.67
CA GLU A 116 7.45 11.58 30.24
C GLU A 116 8.23 10.39 29.62
N MET A 117 9.51 10.20 30.01
CA MET A 117 10.32 9.07 29.59
C MET A 117 9.69 7.73 30.04
N ASP A 118 9.20 7.66 31.27
CA ASP A 118 8.53 6.47 31.81
C ASP A 118 7.22 6.16 31.06
N LYS A 119 6.40 7.19 30.79
CA LYS A 119 5.13 7.04 30.04
C LYS A 119 5.29 6.43 28.66
N ILE A 120 6.39 6.72 27.97
CA ILE A 120 6.67 6.16 26.64
C ILE A 120 7.45 4.83 26.70
N GLY A 121 7.79 4.32 27.88
CA GLY A 121 8.67 3.16 28.06
C GLY A 121 10.08 3.41 27.51
N GLY A 122 10.57 4.65 27.65
CA GLY A 122 11.84 5.06 27.05
C GLY A 122 13.06 4.37 27.65
N TYR A 123 12.97 3.90 28.91
CA TYR A 123 14.07 3.15 29.55
C TYR A 123 14.34 1.78 28.91
N ASP A 124 13.34 1.20 28.23
CA ASP A 124 13.47 -0.08 27.52
C ASP A 124 13.82 0.10 26.03
N ILE A 125 14.07 1.34 25.56
CA ILE A 125 14.25 1.68 24.15
C ILE A 125 15.35 0.85 23.49
N ARG A 126 16.52 0.73 24.15
CA ARG A 126 17.65 -0.04 23.64
C ARG A 126 17.32 -1.53 23.53
N PHE A 127 16.61 -2.08 24.50
CA PHE A 127 16.18 -3.48 24.46
C PHE A 127 15.21 -3.74 23.31
N ARG A 128 14.22 -2.85 23.11
CA ARG A 128 13.28 -2.93 21.97
C ARG A 128 14.03 -2.86 20.63
N ALA A 129 14.98 -1.93 20.48
CA ALA A 129 15.79 -1.81 19.28
C ALA A 129 16.64 -3.05 19.01
N MET A 130 17.27 -3.64 20.05
CA MET A 130 18.02 -4.88 19.95
C MET A 130 17.13 -6.06 19.52
N GLN A 131 15.90 -6.15 20.03
CA GLN A 131 14.94 -7.17 19.61
C GLN A 131 14.55 -7.04 18.13
N LEU A 132 14.33 -5.81 17.64
CA LEU A 132 14.05 -5.55 16.22
C LEU A 132 15.23 -5.94 15.35
N LEU A 133 16.44 -5.52 15.72
CA LEU A 133 17.67 -5.89 15.01
C LEU A 133 17.88 -7.39 14.96
N SER A 134 17.80 -8.07 16.11
CA SER A 134 17.95 -9.53 16.19
C SER A 134 16.91 -10.25 15.34
N GLY A 135 15.66 -9.83 15.40
CA GLY A 135 14.57 -10.40 14.62
C GLY A 135 14.75 -10.23 13.10
N LEU A 136 15.43 -9.17 12.67
CA LEU A 136 15.76 -8.93 11.26
C LEU A 136 17.13 -9.51 10.85
N GLY A 137 17.73 -10.37 11.70
CA GLY A 137 18.91 -11.17 11.39
C GLY A 137 20.24 -10.51 11.72
N PHE A 138 20.28 -9.36 12.44
CA PHE A 138 21.54 -8.76 12.89
C PHE A 138 22.10 -9.50 14.11
N SER A 139 23.40 -9.79 14.09
CA SER A 139 24.09 -10.30 15.27
C SER A 139 24.41 -9.19 16.27
N ALA A 140 24.60 -9.55 17.54
CA ALA A 140 24.92 -8.58 18.59
C ALA A 140 26.19 -7.75 18.27
N GLU A 141 27.17 -8.34 17.60
CA GLU A 141 28.39 -7.66 17.17
C GLU A 141 28.15 -6.57 16.11
N GLN A 142 27.02 -6.67 15.39
CA GLN A 142 26.67 -5.71 14.34
C GLN A 142 25.93 -4.49 14.88
N PHE A 143 25.40 -4.51 16.12
CA PHE A 143 24.61 -3.42 16.68
C PHE A 143 25.39 -2.12 16.80
N GLU A 144 26.66 -2.19 17.17
CA GLU A 144 27.52 -1.01 17.34
C GLU A 144 28.29 -0.63 16.05
N ARG A 145 28.08 -1.38 14.94
CA ARG A 145 28.72 -1.05 13.68
C ARG A 145 28.06 0.15 13.01
N PRO A 146 28.86 1.05 12.38
CA PRO A 146 28.32 2.18 11.63
C PRO A 146 27.40 1.76 10.49
N VAL A 147 26.28 2.46 10.28
CA VAL A 147 25.32 2.21 9.19
C VAL A 147 26.03 2.21 7.82
N ALA A 148 27.02 3.10 7.62
CA ALA A 148 27.81 3.17 6.39
C ALA A 148 28.57 1.89 6.06
N SER A 149 28.88 1.03 7.05
CA SER A 149 29.61 -0.22 6.88
C SER A 149 28.77 -1.36 6.31
N PHE A 150 27.45 -1.21 6.26
CA PHE A 150 26.53 -2.23 5.80
C PHE A 150 26.27 -2.15 4.30
N SER A 151 26.04 -3.31 3.67
CA SER A 151 25.60 -3.36 2.27
C SER A 151 24.20 -2.78 2.09
N GLY A 152 23.80 -2.49 0.85
CA GLY A 152 22.47 -1.94 0.53
C GLY A 152 21.32 -2.74 1.13
N GLY A 153 21.34 -4.07 0.99
CA GLY A 153 20.29 -4.93 1.56
C GLY A 153 20.21 -4.86 3.09
N TRP A 154 21.35 -4.81 3.78
CA TRP A 154 21.38 -4.63 5.24
C TRP A 154 20.87 -3.23 5.67
N ARG A 155 21.18 -2.20 4.90
CA ARG A 155 20.65 -0.84 5.16
C ARG A 155 19.13 -0.78 4.97
N ILE A 156 18.57 -1.53 4.02
CA ILE A 156 17.11 -1.65 3.86
C ILE A 156 16.50 -2.33 5.09
N ARG A 157 17.12 -3.38 5.65
CA ARG A 157 16.68 -4.01 6.91
C ARG A 157 16.76 -3.03 8.10
N LEU A 158 17.78 -2.16 8.16
CA LEU A 158 17.87 -1.10 9.17
C LEU A 158 16.74 -0.08 9.04
N ASN A 159 16.39 0.33 7.82
CA ASN A 159 15.23 1.21 7.59
C ASN A 159 13.93 0.56 8.04
N LEU A 160 13.76 -0.72 7.79
CA LEU A 160 12.62 -1.47 8.29
C LEU A 160 12.59 -1.46 9.82
N ALA A 161 13.72 -1.79 10.47
CA ALA A 161 13.82 -1.75 11.93
C ALA A 161 13.46 -0.37 12.50
N ALA A 162 13.96 0.71 11.91
CA ALA A 162 13.65 2.08 12.32
C ALA A 162 12.16 2.44 12.12
N ALA A 163 11.54 1.97 11.04
CA ALA A 163 10.10 2.14 10.81
C ALA A 163 9.24 1.38 11.83
N LEU A 164 9.66 0.15 12.20
CA LEU A 164 8.99 -0.66 13.23
C LEU A 164 9.22 -0.11 14.64
N MET A 165 10.32 0.61 14.87
CA MET A 165 10.64 1.26 16.15
C MET A 165 9.77 2.48 16.40
N ALA A 166 9.36 3.19 15.35
CA ALA A 166 8.57 4.40 15.43
C ALA A 166 7.18 4.13 16.03
N PRO A 167 6.79 4.82 17.12
CA PRO A 167 5.42 4.77 17.61
C PRO A 167 4.45 5.28 16.53
N SER A 168 3.55 4.41 16.06
CA SER A 168 2.69 4.75 14.93
C SER A 168 1.28 4.25 15.09
N ASP A 169 0.33 5.03 14.56
CA ASP A 169 -1.08 4.68 14.42
C ASP A 169 -1.36 4.16 13.01
N LEU A 170 -0.50 4.57 12.04
CA LEU A 170 -0.48 4.12 10.66
C LEU A 170 0.95 3.72 10.26
N LEU A 171 1.13 2.46 9.87
CA LEU A 171 2.40 1.93 9.38
C LEU A 171 2.29 1.61 7.89
N LEU A 172 3.19 2.18 7.10
CA LEU A 172 3.25 2.00 5.65
C LEU A 172 4.54 1.26 5.28
N LEU A 173 4.41 0.06 4.72
CA LEU A 173 5.54 -0.77 4.30
C LEU A 173 5.49 -1.03 2.80
N ASP A 174 6.52 -0.62 2.07
CA ASP A 174 6.67 -0.84 0.63
C ASP A 174 7.74 -1.91 0.41
N GLU A 175 7.32 -3.12 -0.02
CA GLU A 175 8.15 -4.30 -0.28
C GLU A 175 9.09 -4.70 0.89
N PRO A 176 8.57 -4.84 2.13
CA PRO A 176 9.42 -5.06 3.30
C PRO A 176 10.10 -6.42 3.33
N THR A 177 9.62 -7.40 2.57
CA THR A 177 10.20 -8.75 2.47
C THR A 177 11.40 -8.81 1.52
N ASN A 178 11.59 -7.78 0.68
CA ASN A 178 12.76 -7.72 -0.18
C ASN A 178 14.04 -7.67 0.67
N HIS A 179 15.00 -8.52 0.32
CA HIS A 179 16.28 -8.69 1.04
C HIS A 179 16.18 -9.32 2.43
N LEU A 180 15.01 -9.85 2.86
CA LEU A 180 14.90 -10.70 4.03
C LEU A 180 15.12 -12.16 3.66
N ASP A 181 15.74 -12.90 4.58
CA ASP A 181 15.74 -14.35 4.57
C ASP A 181 14.44 -14.89 5.18
N LEU A 182 14.26 -16.20 5.12
CA LEU A 182 13.03 -16.84 5.61
C LEU A 182 12.80 -16.58 7.11
N GLU A 183 13.85 -16.62 7.92
CA GLU A 183 13.74 -16.45 9.38
C GLU A 183 13.30 -15.03 9.72
N ALA A 184 13.92 -14.01 9.11
CA ALA A 184 13.54 -12.61 9.28
C ALA A 184 12.12 -12.33 8.76
N THR A 185 11.71 -12.98 7.65
CA THR A 185 10.34 -12.86 7.12
C THR A 185 9.31 -13.43 8.09
N LEU A 186 9.52 -14.64 8.62
CA LEU A 186 8.63 -15.25 9.61
C LEU A 186 8.55 -14.43 10.90
N TRP A 187 9.69 -13.88 11.33
CA TRP A 187 9.72 -12.99 12.50
C TRP A 187 8.91 -11.70 12.23
N LEU A 188 9.06 -11.10 11.03
CA LEU A 188 8.30 -9.91 10.63
C LEU A 188 6.79 -10.19 10.58
N GLU A 189 6.36 -11.33 10.05
CA GLU A 189 4.95 -11.77 10.08
C GLU A 189 4.42 -11.79 11.51
N GLN A 190 5.15 -12.41 12.43
CA GLN A 190 4.74 -12.49 13.85
C GLN A 190 4.66 -11.10 14.48
N TRP A 191 5.61 -10.22 14.21
CA TRP A 191 5.61 -8.86 14.71
C TRP A 191 4.42 -8.07 14.20
N LEU A 192 4.19 -8.09 12.87
CA LEU A 192 3.07 -7.39 12.23
C LEU A 192 1.71 -7.93 12.70
N ASN A 193 1.61 -9.23 13.01
CA ASN A 193 0.39 -9.80 13.57
C ASN A 193 0.07 -9.27 14.98
N ARG A 194 1.07 -8.86 15.74
CA ARG A 194 0.90 -8.26 17.08
C ARG A 194 0.70 -6.75 17.04
N TYR A 195 1.05 -6.10 15.91
CA TYR A 195 0.91 -4.67 15.75
C TYR A 195 -0.57 -4.26 15.81
N GLN A 196 -0.90 -3.28 16.68
CA GLN A 196 -2.28 -2.86 16.96
C GLN A 196 -2.76 -1.71 16.07
N GLY A 197 -1.83 -0.96 15.46
CA GLY A 197 -2.15 0.14 14.56
C GLY A 197 -2.68 -0.34 13.20
N THR A 198 -3.01 0.61 12.35
CA THR A 198 -3.40 0.36 10.97
C THR A 198 -2.15 0.09 10.12
N LEU A 199 -2.17 -0.99 9.36
CA LEU A 199 -1.07 -1.39 8.48
C LEU A 199 -1.52 -1.32 7.02
N LEU A 200 -0.77 -0.61 6.19
CA LEU A 200 -0.83 -0.76 4.74
C LEU A 200 0.51 -1.31 4.24
N ILE A 201 0.43 -2.37 3.46
CA ILE A 201 1.61 -3.05 2.96
C ILE A 201 1.52 -3.31 1.47
N ILE A 202 2.55 -2.94 0.74
CA ILE A 202 2.75 -3.34 -0.65
C ILE A 202 3.74 -4.49 -0.62
N SER A 203 3.38 -5.64 -1.18
CA SER A 203 4.29 -6.77 -1.35
C SER A 203 3.87 -7.63 -2.54
N HIS A 204 4.87 -8.29 -3.15
CA HIS A 204 4.67 -9.31 -4.17
C HIS A 204 4.72 -10.73 -3.59
N ASP A 205 5.05 -10.89 -2.32
CA ASP A 205 5.03 -12.18 -1.62
C ASP A 205 3.61 -12.53 -1.15
N ARG A 206 2.98 -13.44 -1.89
CA ARG A 206 1.60 -13.89 -1.64
C ARG A 206 1.46 -14.61 -0.31
N SER A 207 2.43 -15.47 0.03
CA SER A 207 2.40 -16.24 1.27
C SER A 207 2.47 -15.31 2.49
N PHE A 208 3.39 -14.34 2.46
CA PHE A 208 3.52 -13.33 3.49
C PHE A 208 2.22 -12.52 3.65
N LEU A 209 1.62 -12.06 2.53
CA LEU A 209 0.36 -11.31 2.58
C LEU A 209 -0.77 -12.15 3.18
N ASP A 210 -0.88 -13.43 2.82
CA ASP A 210 -1.94 -14.31 3.35
C ASP A 210 -1.89 -14.47 4.87
N HIS A 211 -0.69 -14.40 5.47
CA HIS A 211 -0.52 -14.54 6.91
C HIS A 211 -0.72 -13.23 7.69
N VAL A 212 -0.56 -12.06 7.03
CA VAL A 212 -0.52 -10.75 7.71
C VAL A 212 -1.79 -9.95 7.51
N ILE A 213 -2.39 -9.96 6.31
CA ILE A 213 -3.48 -9.06 5.96
C ILE A 213 -4.87 -9.68 6.14
N ALA A 214 -5.85 -8.82 6.41
CA ALA A 214 -7.27 -9.17 6.49
C ALA A 214 -8.12 -8.43 5.44
N TYR A 215 -7.52 -7.50 4.71
CA TYR A 215 -8.15 -6.72 3.65
C TYR A 215 -7.16 -6.51 2.51
N VAL A 216 -7.69 -6.33 1.29
CA VAL A 216 -6.91 -5.99 0.09
C VAL A 216 -7.50 -4.75 -0.55
N VAL A 217 -6.66 -3.76 -0.83
CA VAL A 217 -6.97 -2.63 -1.71
C VAL A 217 -6.34 -2.92 -3.06
N SER A 218 -7.17 -3.18 -4.06
CA SER A 218 -6.73 -3.32 -5.45
C SER A 218 -6.71 -1.96 -6.14
N VAL A 219 -5.57 -1.67 -6.79
CA VAL A 219 -5.37 -0.48 -7.62
C VAL A 219 -5.45 -0.90 -9.07
N GLU A 220 -6.65 -0.87 -9.64
CA GLU A 220 -6.95 -1.29 -11.01
C GLU A 220 -7.80 -0.26 -11.74
N GLN A 221 -7.53 -0.05 -13.03
CA GLN A 221 -8.30 0.88 -13.86
C GLN A 221 -8.47 2.29 -13.23
N GLN A 222 -7.42 2.79 -12.59
CA GLN A 222 -7.40 4.08 -11.91
C GLN A 222 -8.41 4.17 -10.73
N LYS A 223 -8.87 3.04 -10.20
CA LYS A 223 -9.79 2.95 -9.07
C LYS A 223 -9.17 2.18 -7.92
N LEU A 224 -9.61 2.52 -6.72
CA LEU A 224 -9.33 1.76 -5.50
C LEU A 224 -10.55 0.92 -5.17
N THR A 225 -10.34 -0.38 -5.01
CA THR A 225 -11.42 -1.30 -4.60
C THR A 225 -10.96 -2.07 -3.36
N LEU A 226 -11.73 -1.97 -2.28
CA LEU A 226 -11.46 -2.69 -1.05
C LEU A 226 -12.15 -4.05 -1.07
N TYR A 227 -11.38 -5.11 -0.85
CA TYR A 227 -11.85 -6.48 -0.67
C TYR A 227 -11.63 -6.91 0.77
N ARG A 228 -12.54 -7.69 1.32
CA ARG A 228 -12.40 -8.30 2.64
C ARG A 228 -11.82 -9.70 2.50
N GLY A 229 -10.83 -10.02 3.31
CA GLY A 229 -10.12 -11.29 3.32
C GLY A 229 -8.64 -11.11 3.02
N ASN A 230 -7.91 -12.21 3.06
CA ASN A 230 -6.48 -12.28 2.71
C ASN A 230 -6.28 -12.29 1.19
N TYR A 231 -5.02 -12.43 0.75
CA TYR A 231 -4.67 -12.40 -0.67
C TYR A 231 -5.35 -13.52 -1.47
N SER A 232 -5.38 -14.75 -0.96
CA SER A 232 -6.03 -15.89 -1.61
C SER A 232 -7.54 -15.67 -1.77
N SER A 233 -8.22 -15.13 -0.75
CA SER A 233 -9.63 -14.75 -0.83
C SER A 233 -9.88 -13.65 -1.85
N PHE A 234 -8.99 -12.69 -1.96
CA PHE A 234 -9.04 -11.63 -2.98
C PHE A 234 -8.95 -12.20 -4.39
N GLU A 235 -8.01 -13.13 -4.67
CA GLU A 235 -7.87 -13.75 -6.00
C GLU A 235 -9.18 -14.43 -6.44
N ILE A 236 -9.85 -15.15 -5.53
CA ILE A 236 -11.14 -15.79 -5.80
C ILE A 236 -12.21 -14.74 -6.12
N GLN A 237 -12.40 -13.75 -5.25
CA GLN A 237 -13.40 -12.68 -5.42
C GLN A 237 -13.17 -11.89 -6.72
N ARG A 238 -11.90 -11.63 -7.05
CA ARG A 238 -11.53 -10.94 -8.28
C ARG A 238 -11.86 -11.78 -9.52
N ALA A 239 -11.54 -13.08 -9.49
CA ALA A 239 -11.85 -13.99 -10.59
C ALA A 239 -13.38 -14.09 -10.82
N GLU A 240 -14.17 -14.22 -9.77
CA GLU A 240 -15.63 -14.24 -9.84
C GLU A 240 -16.20 -12.93 -10.41
N ARG A 241 -15.69 -11.78 -9.96
CA ARG A 241 -16.09 -10.46 -10.47
C ARG A 241 -15.81 -10.33 -11.97
N LEU A 242 -14.60 -10.69 -12.41
CA LEU A 242 -14.22 -10.64 -13.82
C LEU A 242 -15.08 -11.57 -14.68
N ALA A 243 -15.40 -12.79 -14.19
CA ALA A 243 -16.29 -13.72 -14.87
C ALA A 243 -17.71 -13.14 -15.01
N GLN A 244 -18.24 -12.49 -13.96
CA GLN A 244 -19.54 -11.83 -14.00
C GLN A 244 -19.56 -10.65 -14.98
N GLU A 245 -18.53 -9.80 -14.96
CA GLU A 245 -18.39 -8.67 -15.88
C GLU A 245 -18.32 -9.15 -17.33
N GLN A 246 -17.57 -10.22 -17.60
CA GLN A 246 -17.47 -10.84 -18.92
C GLN A 246 -18.83 -11.40 -19.40
N ALA A 247 -19.53 -12.13 -18.53
CA ALA A 247 -20.85 -12.69 -18.84
C ALA A 247 -21.89 -11.57 -19.13
N MET A 248 -21.84 -10.47 -18.37
CA MET A 248 -22.70 -9.30 -18.62
C MET A 248 -22.38 -8.64 -19.95
N LEU A 249 -21.11 -8.49 -20.30
CA LEU A 249 -20.68 -7.94 -21.59
C LEU A 249 -21.16 -8.80 -22.74
N GLU A 250 -20.97 -10.13 -22.67
CA GLU A 250 -21.44 -11.06 -23.71
C GLU A 250 -22.97 -11.02 -23.88
N LYS A 251 -23.70 -10.96 -22.77
CA LYS A 251 -25.17 -10.83 -22.80
C LYS A 251 -25.59 -9.52 -23.47
N GLN A 252 -24.90 -8.42 -23.15
CA GLN A 252 -25.17 -7.11 -23.78
C GLN A 252 -24.86 -7.15 -25.28
N GLN A 253 -23.70 -7.71 -25.67
CA GLN A 253 -23.34 -7.84 -27.10
C GLN A 253 -24.35 -8.67 -27.88
N ARG A 254 -24.79 -9.80 -27.33
CA ARG A 254 -25.87 -10.61 -27.95
C ARG A 254 -27.15 -9.79 -28.12
N ARG A 255 -27.52 -9.02 -27.07
CA ARG A 255 -28.72 -8.19 -27.11
C ARG A 255 -28.64 -7.08 -28.18
N VAL A 256 -27.48 -6.42 -28.28
CA VAL A 256 -27.21 -5.43 -29.33
C VAL A 256 -27.35 -6.06 -30.71
N ALA A 257 -26.69 -7.20 -30.95
CA ALA A 257 -26.77 -7.92 -32.23
C ALA A 257 -28.20 -8.33 -32.60
N GLU A 258 -29.00 -8.83 -31.63
CA GLU A 258 -30.43 -9.14 -31.85
C GLU A 258 -31.24 -7.92 -32.28
N ILE A 259 -31.02 -6.77 -31.63
CA ILE A 259 -31.71 -5.51 -31.96
C ILE A 259 -31.30 -5.03 -33.33
N GLU A 260 -30.03 -5.01 -33.65
CA GLU A 260 -29.52 -4.59 -34.95
C GLU A 260 -30.04 -5.49 -36.07
N ASP A 261 -30.05 -6.80 -35.88
CA ASP A 261 -30.56 -7.75 -36.86
C ASP A 261 -32.09 -7.59 -37.08
N PHE A 262 -32.84 -7.38 -35.99
CA PHE A 262 -34.26 -7.07 -36.08
C PHE A 262 -34.50 -5.76 -36.86
N VAL A 263 -33.78 -4.70 -36.53
CA VAL A 263 -33.91 -3.42 -37.23
C VAL A 263 -33.53 -3.56 -38.71
N ARG A 264 -32.46 -4.26 -39.03
CA ARG A 264 -32.04 -4.52 -40.42
C ARG A 264 -33.11 -5.22 -41.24
N ARG A 265 -33.78 -6.28 -40.65
CA ARG A 265 -34.82 -7.05 -41.37
C ARG A 265 -36.14 -6.32 -41.52
N PHE A 266 -36.49 -5.43 -40.60
CA PHE A 266 -37.83 -4.84 -40.52
C PHE A 266 -37.91 -3.34 -40.74
N ARG A 267 -36.80 -2.64 -40.94
CA ARG A 267 -36.74 -1.20 -41.16
C ARG A 267 -37.62 -0.73 -42.35
N ALA A 268 -37.73 -1.54 -43.41
CA ALA A 268 -38.49 -1.22 -44.61
C ALA A 268 -39.98 -1.67 -44.59
N LYS A 269 -40.41 -2.41 -43.54
CA LYS A 269 -41.80 -2.94 -43.45
C LYS A 269 -42.65 -1.98 -42.59
N ALA A 270 -43.63 -1.30 -43.20
CA ALA A 270 -44.50 -0.32 -42.53
C ALA A 270 -45.18 -0.85 -41.26
N THR A 271 -45.60 -2.13 -41.26
CA THR A 271 -46.28 -2.77 -40.12
C THR A 271 -45.40 -2.99 -38.91
N LYS A 272 -44.08 -3.05 -39.07
CA LYS A 272 -43.11 -3.24 -37.96
C LYS A 272 -42.17 -2.06 -37.69
N ALA A 273 -42.33 -0.96 -38.48
CA ALA A 273 -41.51 0.24 -38.33
C ALA A 273 -41.55 0.83 -36.91
N ARG A 274 -42.73 0.84 -36.27
CA ARG A 274 -42.90 1.33 -34.90
C ARG A 274 -42.15 0.46 -33.88
N GLN A 275 -42.11 -0.87 -34.09
CA GLN A 275 -41.35 -1.78 -33.22
C GLN A 275 -39.84 -1.64 -33.44
N ALA A 276 -39.39 -1.44 -34.70
CA ALA A 276 -37.98 -1.17 -35.00
C ALA A 276 -37.49 0.14 -34.37
N GLN A 277 -38.31 1.20 -34.41
CA GLN A 277 -38.00 2.49 -33.74
C GLN A 277 -37.94 2.32 -32.19
N SER A 278 -38.84 1.53 -31.58
CA SER A 278 -38.80 1.27 -30.15
C SER A 278 -37.51 0.54 -29.73
N ARG A 279 -37.05 -0.41 -30.56
CA ARG A 279 -35.80 -1.15 -30.30
C ARG A 279 -34.56 -0.30 -30.55
N LEU A 280 -34.56 0.61 -31.50
CA LEU A 280 -33.47 1.61 -31.65
C LEU A 280 -33.39 2.50 -30.39
N LYS A 281 -34.51 2.98 -29.86
CA LYS A 281 -34.54 3.75 -28.63
C LYS A 281 -34.06 2.96 -27.41
N GLU A 282 -34.27 1.63 -27.41
CA GLU A 282 -33.71 0.73 -26.40
C GLU A 282 -32.17 0.71 -26.51
N LEU A 283 -31.63 0.59 -27.74
CA LEU A 283 -30.21 0.62 -28.02
C LEU A 283 -29.55 1.95 -27.59
N ASP A 284 -30.17 3.08 -27.95
CA ASP A 284 -29.69 4.44 -27.60
C ASP A 284 -29.66 4.67 -26.08
N ARG A 285 -30.51 3.97 -25.32
CA ARG A 285 -30.56 4.06 -23.85
C ARG A 285 -29.66 3.06 -23.15
N MET A 286 -29.13 2.07 -23.87
CA MET A 286 -28.20 1.11 -23.28
C MET A 286 -26.87 1.79 -22.98
N GLN A 287 -26.49 1.80 -21.71
CA GLN A 287 -25.12 2.11 -21.33
C GLN A 287 -24.22 0.96 -21.78
N LEU A 288 -23.39 1.19 -22.77
CA LEU A 288 -22.44 0.18 -23.26
C LEU A 288 -21.43 -0.11 -22.16
N ILE A 289 -21.36 -1.36 -21.73
CA ILE A 289 -20.33 -1.86 -20.82
C ILE A 289 -19.04 -1.93 -21.62
N ALA A 290 -18.03 -1.17 -21.21
CA ALA A 290 -16.69 -1.29 -21.80
C ALA A 290 -16.15 -2.71 -21.55
N PRO A 291 -15.43 -3.31 -22.51
CA PRO A 291 -14.79 -4.61 -22.29
C PRO A 291 -13.94 -4.56 -21.02
N ALA A 292 -14.08 -5.57 -20.15
CA ALA A 292 -13.16 -5.73 -19.06
C ALA A 292 -11.75 -5.83 -19.66
N HIS A 293 -10.89 -4.85 -19.38
CA HIS A 293 -9.50 -4.91 -19.80
C HIS A 293 -8.84 -6.04 -19.02
N ILE A 294 -8.87 -7.24 -19.60
CA ILE A 294 -7.94 -8.29 -19.21
C ILE A 294 -6.61 -7.79 -19.74
N ASP A 295 -5.75 -7.37 -18.82
CA ASP A 295 -4.40 -6.94 -19.16
C ASP A 295 -3.73 -8.02 -19.99
N SER A 296 -3.47 -7.74 -21.26
CA SER A 296 -2.76 -8.66 -22.14
C SER A 296 -1.39 -8.93 -21.56
N GLN A 297 -1.06 -10.20 -21.35
CA GLN A 297 0.30 -10.61 -21.06
C GLN A 297 1.20 -10.10 -22.17
N PHE A 298 2.31 -9.45 -21.82
CA PHE A 298 3.32 -9.08 -22.79
C PHE A 298 3.82 -10.36 -23.45
N TYR A 299 3.51 -10.53 -24.71
CA TYR A 299 4.03 -11.63 -25.53
C TYR A 299 5.31 -11.12 -26.22
N PHE A 300 6.45 -11.63 -25.82
CA PHE A 300 7.72 -11.38 -26.50
C PHE A 300 8.03 -12.57 -27.39
N GLU A 301 8.06 -12.35 -28.68
CA GLU A 301 8.61 -13.31 -29.64
C GLU A 301 9.99 -12.79 -30.06
N PHE A 302 11.04 -13.54 -29.73
CA PHE A 302 12.36 -13.25 -30.26
C PHE A 302 12.40 -13.69 -31.71
N PRO A 303 12.70 -12.79 -32.67
CA PRO A 303 12.86 -13.21 -34.06
C PRO A 303 14.00 -14.24 -34.13
N LYS A 304 13.71 -15.39 -34.72
CA LYS A 304 14.75 -16.40 -34.98
C LYS A 304 15.81 -15.80 -35.88
N PRO A 305 17.12 -15.85 -35.50
CA PRO A 305 18.17 -15.38 -36.38
C PRO A 305 18.13 -16.16 -37.70
N GLU A 306 18.14 -15.47 -38.83
CA GLU A 306 18.13 -16.09 -40.17
C GLU A 306 19.36 -16.97 -40.47
N ARG A 307 20.42 -16.85 -39.70
CA ARG A 307 21.61 -17.72 -39.77
C ARG A 307 22.19 -17.90 -38.36
N LEU A 308 22.42 -19.14 -37.97
CA LEU A 308 23.32 -19.48 -36.89
C LEU A 308 24.78 -19.29 -37.41
N PRO A 309 25.70 -18.73 -36.58
CA PRO A 309 27.09 -18.59 -36.95
C PRO A 309 27.76 -19.95 -37.13
#